data_82fe24d02155de97875cc35f72f12a95
#
_entry.id   82fe24d02155de97875cc35f72f12a95
#
_cell.length_a   1.000
_cell.length_b   1.000
_cell.length_c   1.000
_cell.angle_alpha   90.00
_cell.angle_beta   90.00
_cell.angle_gamma   90.00
#
_symmetry.space_group_name_H-M   'P 1'
#
loop_
_entity.id
_entity.type
_entity.pdbx_description
1 polymer ?
#
loop_
_entity_poly.entity_id
_entity_poly.type
_entity_poly.pdbx_seq_one_letter_code
_entity_poly.pdbx_strand_id
1 'polypeptide(L)'
;QLSLWDKRNTPIKELSGGMKRRVLIAKALSHQPKILFLDEPTAGVDVELRKDMWDVVGKLKASGVTIVLTTHYIEEAEAIADRVGVIADGDILLVEDKDKLMAQMGIKELYIELQKPIKAIPPALASYDLWLAEDGSRLTYVYDTKAERTGITGLLTDLSAAGLALRDLRTSQSSLEDIFVDLVKD
;
A
#
# COMPACT_ATOMS: atom_id res chain seq x y z
N GLN A 1 -25.92 -8.79 3.66
CA GLN A 1 -24.65 -8.33 3.05
C GLN A 1 -23.88 -7.35 3.94
N LEU A 2 -24.56 -6.52 4.74
CA LEU A 2 -23.91 -5.51 5.60
C LEU A 2 -23.86 -5.91 7.08
N SER A 3 -24.25 -7.15 7.41
CA SER A 3 -24.27 -7.71 8.77
C SER A 3 -25.05 -6.84 9.78
N LEU A 4 -26.15 -6.21 9.32
CA LEU A 4 -27.01 -5.33 10.15
C LEU A 4 -28.38 -5.96 10.46
N TRP A 5 -28.69 -7.16 9.94
CA TRP A 5 -30.02 -7.74 10.05
C TRP A 5 -30.50 -7.90 11.49
N ASP A 6 -29.62 -8.34 12.40
CA ASP A 6 -29.95 -8.53 13.80
C ASP A 6 -30.21 -7.23 14.54
N LYS A 7 -29.76 -6.12 13.98
CA LYS A 7 -29.93 -4.76 14.53
C LYS A 7 -31.01 -3.93 13.81
N ARG A 8 -31.80 -4.56 12.90
CA ARG A 8 -32.81 -3.87 12.07
C ARG A 8 -33.87 -3.09 12.86
N ASN A 9 -34.14 -3.50 14.10
CA ASN A 9 -35.11 -2.86 14.99
C ASN A 9 -34.44 -1.95 16.06
N THR A 10 -33.11 -1.84 16.05
CA THR A 10 -32.38 -1.01 17.00
C THR A 10 -32.40 0.45 16.53
N PRO A 11 -32.76 1.39 17.39
CA PRO A 11 -32.70 2.83 17.05
C PRO A 11 -31.30 3.24 16.60
N ILE A 12 -31.20 4.08 15.55
CA ILE A 12 -29.90 4.51 14.98
C ILE A 12 -28.97 5.14 16.05
N LYS A 13 -29.54 5.86 17.02
CA LYS A 13 -28.79 6.48 18.12
C LYS A 13 -27.99 5.46 18.98
N GLU A 14 -28.50 4.23 19.07
CA GLU A 14 -27.92 3.15 19.88
C GLU A 14 -26.91 2.29 19.10
N LEU A 15 -26.75 2.51 17.79
CA LEU A 15 -25.79 1.84 16.96
C LEU A 15 -24.37 2.41 17.20
N SER A 16 -23.36 1.55 17.11
CA SER A 16 -21.96 1.99 17.09
C SER A 16 -21.66 2.87 15.89
N GLY A 17 -20.56 3.63 15.92
CA GLY A 17 -20.14 4.48 14.81
C GLY A 17 -20.04 3.73 13.48
N GLY A 18 -19.42 2.57 13.48
CA GLY A 18 -19.30 1.73 12.30
C GLY A 18 -20.62 1.10 11.84
N MET A 19 -21.51 0.74 12.76
CA MET A 19 -22.85 0.31 12.38
C MET A 19 -23.65 1.45 11.73
N LYS A 20 -23.55 2.68 12.24
CA LYS A 20 -24.15 3.87 11.61
C LYS A 20 -23.61 4.07 10.20
N ARG A 21 -22.30 3.91 9.99
CA ARG A 21 -21.68 4.03 8.67
C ARG A 21 -22.20 2.98 7.70
N ARG A 22 -22.32 1.72 8.14
CA ARG A 22 -22.94 0.65 7.33
C ARG A 22 -24.40 0.94 7.00
N VAL A 23 -25.16 1.56 7.89
CA VAL A 23 -26.54 2.00 7.62
C VAL A 23 -26.56 3.08 6.52
N LEU A 24 -25.63 4.03 6.53
CA LEU A 24 -25.51 5.04 5.47
C LEU A 24 -25.22 4.41 4.11
N ILE A 25 -24.32 3.42 4.06
CA ILE A 25 -24.03 2.65 2.84
C ILE A 25 -25.30 1.88 2.40
N ALA A 26 -25.99 1.22 3.32
CA ALA A 26 -27.24 0.52 3.02
C ALA A 26 -28.29 1.46 2.41
N LYS A 27 -28.40 2.67 2.97
CA LYS A 27 -29.28 3.72 2.45
C LYS A 27 -28.88 4.14 1.04
N ALA A 28 -27.60 4.37 0.80
CA ALA A 28 -27.07 4.74 -0.52
C ALA A 28 -27.30 3.64 -1.57
N LEU A 29 -27.31 2.38 -1.15
CA LEU A 29 -27.54 1.22 -2.02
C LEU A 29 -29.03 0.89 -2.25
N SER A 30 -29.95 1.48 -1.51
CA SER A 30 -31.37 1.13 -1.54
C SER A 30 -32.03 1.29 -2.91
N HIS A 31 -31.51 2.18 -3.75
CA HIS A 31 -31.96 2.46 -5.11
C HIS A 31 -31.10 1.80 -6.20
N GLN A 32 -30.23 0.86 -5.83
CA GLN A 32 -29.34 0.11 -6.73
C GLN A 32 -28.52 1.01 -7.67
N PRO A 33 -27.70 1.93 -7.14
CA PRO A 33 -26.91 2.85 -7.94
C PRO A 33 -25.87 2.10 -8.77
N LYS A 34 -25.59 2.59 -9.97
CA LYS A 34 -24.45 2.14 -10.78
C LYS A 34 -23.13 2.74 -10.30
N ILE A 35 -23.20 3.92 -9.67
CA ILE A 35 -22.03 4.66 -9.17
C ILE A 35 -22.31 5.02 -7.70
N LEU A 36 -21.36 4.71 -6.83
CA LEU A 36 -21.42 4.99 -5.39
C LEU A 36 -20.26 5.89 -5.00
N PHE A 37 -20.53 7.01 -4.38
CA PHE A 37 -19.53 7.91 -3.80
C PHE A 37 -19.41 7.66 -2.30
N LEU A 38 -18.20 7.43 -1.82
CA LEU A 38 -17.88 7.21 -0.42
C LEU A 38 -16.81 8.22 -0.01
N ASP A 39 -17.19 9.16 0.83
CA ASP A 39 -16.25 10.15 1.36
C ASP A 39 -15.70 9.70 2.70
N GLU A 40 -14.39 9.44 2.74
CA GLU A 40 -13.64 8.92 3.89
C GLU A 40 -14.38 7.82 4.68
N PRO A 41 -14.77 6.71 4.04
CA PRO A 41 -15.71 5.76 4.65
C PRO A 41 -15.17 5.09 5.92
N THR A 42 -13.87 5.08 6.15
CA THR A 42 -13.18 4.44 7.27
C THR A 42 -12.56 5.42 8.26
N ALA A 43 -12.72 6.72 8.06
CA ALA A 43 -12.18 7.72 8.99
C ALA A 43 -12.75 7.54 10.41
N GLY A 44 -11.86 7.46 11.40
CA GLY A 44 -12.25 7.29 12.81
C GLY A 44 -12.83 5.91 13.16
N VAL A 45 -12.60 4.90 12.33
CA VAL A 45 -13.05 3.52 12.50
C VAL A 45 -11.88 2.66 12.97
N ASP A 46 -12.13 1.74 13.90
CA ASP A 46 -11.11 0.78 14.35
C ASP A 46 -10.70 -0.20 13.23
N VAL A 47 -9.57 -0.89 13.42
CA VAL A 47 -8.94 -1.74 12.40
C VAL A 47 -9.84 -2.90 11.95
N GLU A 48 -10.55 -3.54 12.91
CA GLU A 48 -11.42 -4.69 12.60
C GLU A 48 -12.62 -4.24 11.76
N LEU A 49 -13.25 -3.15 12.15
CA LEU A 49 -14.39 -2.59 11.47
C LEU A 49 -14.02 -2.02 10.09
N ARG A 50 -12.80 -1.49 9.94
CA ARG A 50 -12.24 -1.07 8.66
C ARG A 50 -12.17 -2.24 7.68
N LYS A 51 -11.64 -3.38 8.12
CA LYS A 51 -11.57 -4.60 7.31
C LYS A 51 -12.95 -5.06 6.83
N ASP A 52 -13.93 -5.10 7.74
CA ASP A 52 -15.31 -5.42 7.39
C ASP A 52 -15.90 -4.49 6.33
N MET A 53 -15.57 -3.19 6.40
CA MET A 53 -16.00 -2.20 5.40
C MET A 53 -15.39 -2.48 4.02
N TRP A 54 -14.12 -2.86 3.95
CA TRP A 54 -13.46 -3.20 2.69
C TRP A 54 -14.01 -4.48 2.08
N ASP A 55 -14.41 -5.45 2.88
CA ASP A 55 -15.11 -6.65 2.40
C ASP A 55 -16.44 -6.29 1.75
N VAL A 56 -17.16 -5.31 2.30
CA VAL A 56 -18.40 -4.79 1.71
C VAL A 56 -18.12 -4.08 0.39
N VAL A 57 -17.13 -3.18 0.35
CA VAL A 57 -16.71 -2.47 -0.85
C VAL A 57 -16.29 -3.45 -1.94
N GLY A 58 -15.49 -4.46 -1.61
CA GLY A 58 -15.08 -5.50 -2.55
C GLY A 58 -16.26 -6.28 -3.16
N LYS A 59 -17.26 -6.65 -2.34
CA LYS A 59 -18.48 -7.32 -2.82
C LYS A 59 -19.31 -6.43 -3.75
N LEU A 60 -19.42 -5.14 -3.45
CA LEU A 60 -20.13 -4.17 -4.31
C LEU A 60 -19.41 -4.00 -5.65
N LYS A 61 -18.08 -3.84 -5.62
CA LYS A 61 -17.24 -3.79 -6.81
C LYS A 61 -17.44 -5.06 -7.67
N ALA A 62 -17.38 -6.24 -7.07
CA ALA A 62 -17.59 -7.52 -7.75
C ALA A 62 -19.01 -7.65 -8.34
N SER A 63 -20.01 -6.95 -7.78
CA SER A 63 -21.37 -6.90 -8.33
C SER A 63 -21.56 -5.88 -9.47
N GLY A 64 -20.49 -5.19 -9.89
CA GLY A 64 -20.51 -4.25 -11.01
C GLY A 64 -20.84 -2.80 -10.63
N VAL A 65 -20.86 -2.46 -9.34
CA VAL A 65 -21.00 -1.07 -8.90
C VAL A 65 -19.67 -0.34 -9.07
N THR A 66 -19.67 0.79 -9.75
CA THR A 66 -18.53 1.69 -9.79
C THR A 66 -18.46 2.46 -8.49
N ILE A 67 -17.31 2.41 -7.81
CA ILE A 67 -17.12 3.07 -6.52
C ILE A 67 -16.07 4.16 -6.69
N VAL A 68 -16.43 5.38 -6.31
CA VAL A 68 -15.53 6.51 -6.16
C VAL A 68 -15.39 6.77 -4.67
N LEU A 69 -14.20 6.61 -4.12
CA LEU A 69 -13.95 6.85 -2.71
C LEU A 69 -12.83 7.87 -2.51
N THR A 70 -12.97 8.69 -1.48
CA THR A 70 -11.88 9.51 -0.98
C THR A 70 -11.30 8.88 0.27
N THR A 71 -10.00 8.94 0.43
CA THR A 71 -9.30 8.51 1.64
C THR A 71 -7.98 9.26 1.76
N HIS A 72 -7.55 9.49 2.99
CA HIS A 72 -6.19 9.95 3.30
C HIS A 72 -5.28 8.79 3.76
N TYR A 73 -5.82 7.57 3.80
CA TYR A 73 -5.05 6.36 4.08
C TYR A 73 -4.60 5.74 2.76
N ILE A 74 -3.35 5.97 2.39
CA ILE A 74 -2.77 5.53 1.11
C ILE A 74 -2.82 4.00 0.98
N GLU A 75 -2.58 3.29 2.08
CA GLU A 75 -2.68 1.82 2.17
C GLU A 75 -4.05 1.28 1.74
N GLU A 76 -5.12 2.02 2.02
CA GLU A 76 -6.47 1.63 1.60
C GLU A 76 -6.65 1.74 0.09
N ALA A 77 -6.17 2.85 -0.49
CA ALA A 77 -6.18 3.03 -1.94
C ALA A 77 -5.35 1.92 -2.63
N GLU A 78 -4.19 1.60 -2.08
CA GLU A 78 -3.33 0.53 -2.58
C GLU A 78 -4.02 -0.84 -2.55
N ALA A 79 -4.74 -1.14 -1.46
CA ALA A 79 -5.40 -2.44 -1.28
C ALA A 79 -6.61 -2.65 -2.19
N ILE A 80 -7.41 -1.61 -2.48
CA ILE A 80 -8.74 -1.78 -3.07
C ILE A 80 -8.98 -1.07 -4.40
N ALA A 81 -8.23 -0.01 -4.71
CA ALA A 81 -8.44 0.77 -5.92
C ALA A 81 -7.97 0.03 -7.19
N ASP A 82 -8.68 0.23 -8.30
CA ASP A 82 -8.18 -0.09 -9.64
C ASP A 82 -7.44 1.10 -10.25
N ARG A 83 -7.95 2.31 -9.96
CA ARG A 83 -7.37 3.58 -10.41
C ARG A 83 -7.23 4.51 -9.21
N VAL A 84 -6.18 5.30 -9.21
CA VAL A 84 -5.87 6.27 -8.16
C VAL A 84 -5.84 7.66 -8.75
N GLY A 85 -6.48 8.60 -8.06
CA GLY A 85 -6.36 10.03 -8.32
C GLY A 85 -5.68 10.71 -7.13
N VAL A 86 -4.64 11.49 -7.37
CA VAL A 86 -3.96 12.30 -6.35
C VAL A 86 -4.46 13.72 -6.45
N ILE A 87 -4.92 14.26 -5.32
CA ILE A 87 -5.42 15.63 -5.20
C ILE A 87 -4.58 16.37 -4.16
N ALA A 88 -4.05 17.53 -4.53
CA ALA A 88 -3.40 18.43 -3.59
C ALA A 88 -3.78 19.89 -3.95
N ASP A 89 -3.94 20.73 -2.94
CA ASP A 89 -4.29 22.16 -3.05
C ASP A 89 -5.53 22.47 -3.92
N GLY A 90 -6.44 21.48 -4.05
CA GLY A 90 -7.66 21.59 -4.84
C GLY A 90 -7.52 21.16 -6.30
N ASP A 91 -6.33 20.81 -6.74
CA ASP A 91 -6.05 20.35 -8.09
C ASP A 91 -5.84 18.82 -8.14
N ILE A 92 -6.20 18.22 -9.27
CA ILE A 92 -5.91 16.82 -9.56
C ILE A 92 -4.52 16.75 -10.19
N LEU A 93 -3.54 16.25 -9.43
CA LEU A 93 -2.17 16.12 -9.88
C LEU A 93 -1.98 14.93 -10.84
N LEU A 94 -2.68 13.84 -10.56
CA LEU A 94 -2.53 12.59 -11.31
C LEU A 94 -3.83 11.80 -11.27
N VAL A 95 -4.17 11.10 -12.36
CA VAL A 95 -5.16 10.01 -12.40
C VAL A 95 -4.60 8.88 -13.23
N GLU A 96 -4.30 7.74 -12.63
CA GLU A 96 -3.71 6.60 -13.34
C GLU A 96 -4.27 5.27 -12.81
N ASP A 97 -4.11 4.23 -13.60
CA ASP A 97 -4.29 2.84 -13.18
C ASP A 97 -3.27 2.49 -12.08
N LYS A 98 -3.74 1.91 -10.99
CA LYS A 98 -2.88 1.60 -9.83
C LYS A 98 -1.70 0.71 -10.22
N ASP A 99 -1.96 -0.36 -10.98
CA ASP A 99 -0.91 -1.32 -11.33
C ASP A 99 0.13 -0.68 -12.28
N LYS A 100 -0.31 0.22 -13.17
CA LYS A 100 0.63 0.99 -14.01
C LYS A 100 1.44 1.97 -13.17
N LEU A 101 0.80 2.66 -12.21
CA LEU A 101 1.47 3.59 -11.33
C LEU A 101 2.54 2.87 -10.51
N MET A 102 2.18 1.75 -9.89
CA MET A 102 3.12 0.89 -9.16
C MET A 102 4.22 0.33 -10.06
N ALA A 103 3.89 -0.01 -11.32
CA ALA A 103 4.87 -0.48 -12.29
C ALA A 103 5.80 0.63 -12.80
N GLN A 104 5.36 1.88 -12.87
CA GLN A 104 6.21 3.01 -13.29
C GLN A 104 7.37 3.26 -12.32
N MET A 105 7.16 3.01 -11.03
CA MET A 105 8.22 3.12 -10.03
C MET A 105 9.33 2.09 -10.25
N GLY A 106 9.00 0.87 -10.76
CA GLY A 106 9.99 -0.16 -11.18
C GLY A 106 11.07 -0.51 -10.15
N ILE A 107 11.20 0.30 -9.15
CA ILE A 107 12.26 0.26 -8.14
C ILE A 107 11.81 -0.64 -6.98
N LYS A 108 12.67 -1.58 -6.63
CA LYS A 108 12.52 -2.42 -5.44
C LYS A 108 13.75 -2.31 -4.56
N GLU A 109 13.54 -2.51 -3.29
CA GLU A 109 14.61 -2.63 -2.30
C GLU A 109 14.77 -4.08 -1.87
N LEU A 110 16.00 -4.55 -1.85
CA LEU A 110 16.39 -5.81 -1.26
C LEU A 110 17.06 -5.50 0.08
N TYR A 111 16.41 -5.88 1.16
CA TYR A 111 16.98 -5.84 2.50
C TYR A 111 17.73 -7.12 2.77
N ILE A 112 19.01 -6.99 3.12
CA ILE A 112 19.96 -8.06 3.35
C ILE A 112 20.38 -7.99 4.81
N GLU A 113 19.78 -8.82 5.66
CA GLU A 113 20.15 -8.92 7.06
C GLU A 113 21.43 -9.73 7.21
N LEU A 114 22.42 -9.19 7.91
CA LEU A 114 23.70 -9.82 8.14
C LEU A 114 23.71 -10.61 9.45
N GLN A 115 24.42 -11.75 9.49
CA GLN A 115 24.60 -12.50 10.73
C GLN A 115 25.47 -11.74 11.75
N LYS A 116 26.42 -10.93 11.26
CA LYS A 116 27.28 -10.08 12.08
C LYS A 116 27.26 -8.67 11.53
N PRO A 117 27.06 -7.66 12.37
CA PRO A 117 27.11 -6.26 11.94
C PRO A 117 28.50 -5.91 11.38
N ILE A 118 28.51 -5.04 10.38
CA ILE A 118 29.72 -4.47 9.78
C ILE A 118 29.79 -2.97 10.03
N LYS A 119 31.00 -2.41 10.01
CA LYS A 119 31.20 -0.97 10.21
C LYS A 119 31.20 -0.16 8.93
N ALA A 120 31.45 -0.81 7.80
CA ALA A 120 31.46 -0.18 6.48
C ALA A 120 31.24 -1.25 5.41
N ILE A 121 30.74 -0.82 4.25
CA ILE A 121 30.55 -1.66 3.07
C ILE A 121 31.96 -2.01 2.52
N PRO A 122 32.26 -3.30 2.30
CA PRO A 122 33.53 -3.71 1.73
C PRO A 122 33.80 -3.10 0.36
N PRO A 123 35.03 -2.68 0.02
CA PRO A 123 35.35 -2.11 -1.29
C PRO A 123 34.99 -3.02 -2.49
N ALA A 124 35.01 -4.32 -2.31
CA ALA A 124 34.62 -5.29 -3.34
C ALA A 124 33.14 -5.14 -3.76
N LEU A 125 32.31 -4.50 -2.95
CA LEU A 125 30.88 -4.26 -3.21
C LEU A 125 30.58 -2.82 -3.68
N ALA A 126 31.61 -2.01 -3.91
CA ALA A 126 31.45 -0.59 -4.27
C ALA A 126 30.76 -0.35 -5.63
N SER A 127 30.66 -1.39 -6.48
CA SER A 127 29.95 -1.34 -7.76
C SER A 127 28.43 -1.43 -7.63
N TYR A 128 27.93 -1.79 -6.45
CA TYR A 128 26.50 -1.88 -6.16
C TYR A 128 26.05 -0.65 -5.41
N ASP A 129 24.83 -0.18 -5.69
CA ASP A 129 24.18 0.90 -4.94
C ASP A 129 23.65 0.32 -3.61
N LEU A 130 24.52 0.27 -2.62
CA LEU A 130 24.28 -0.32 -1.31
C LEU A 130 24.28 0.74 -0.20
N TRP A 131 23.31 0.62 0.69
CA TRP A 131 23.20 1.45 1.89
C TRP A 131 23.34 0.57 3.13
N LEU A 132 24.17 0.99 4.08
CA LEU A 132 24.37 0.30 5.34
C LEU A 132 23.53 0.98 6.43
N ALA A 133 22.74 0.20 7.16
CA ALA A 133 22.03 0.68 8.32
C ALA A 133 23.00 1.21 9.40
N GLU A 134 22.56 2.16 10.22
CA GLU A 134 23.40 2.80 11.25
C GLU A 134 24.01 1.79 12.24
N ASP A 135 23.27 0.73 12.56
CA ASP A 135 23.73 -0.36 13.45
C ASP A 135 24.60 -1.40 12.74
N GLY A 136 24.83 -1.26 11.44
CA GLY A 136 25.62 -2.16 10.62
C GLY A 136 24.99 -3.53 10.37
N SER A 137 23.78 -3.80 10.80
CA SER A 137 23.14 -5.12 10.74
C SER A 137 22.54 -5.46 9.39
N ARG A 138 22.22 -4.43 8.57
CA ARG A 138 21.49 -4.58 7.32
C ARG A 138 22.10 -3.76 6.19
N LEU A 139 22.15 -4.38 5.02
CA LEU A 139 22.40 -3.70 3.75
C LEU A 139 21.07 -3.57 2.99
N THR A 140 20.87 -2.43 2.35
CA THR A 140 19.75 -2.19 1.43
C THR A 140 20.32 -2.02 0.03
N TYR A 141 19.81 -2.80 -0.92
CA TYR A 141 20.14 -2.72 -2.33
C TYR A 141 18.93 -2.27 -3.12
N VAL A 142 19.08 -1.17 -3.85
CA VAL A 142 18.03 -0.64 -4.73
C VAL A 142 18.21 -1.17 -6.14
N TYR A 143 17.16 -1.73 -6.75
CA TYR A 143 17.23 -2.30 -8.08
C TYR A 143 15.97 -2.02 -8.89
N ASP A 144 16.15 -1.85 -10.21
CA ASP A 144 15.05 -1.68 -11.16
C ASP A 144 14.57 -3.07 -11.64
N THR A 145 13.27 -3.34 -11.41
CA THR A 145 12.64 -4.60 -11.87
C THR A 145 12.42 -4.65 -13.38
N LYS A 146 12.55 -3.51 -14.08
CA LYS A 146 12.43 -3.41 -15.53
C LYS A 146 13.78 -3.58 -16.24
N ALA A 147 14.88 -3.50 -15.49
CA ALA A 147 16.20 -3.74 -16.03
C ALA A 147 16.32 -5.18 -16.55
N GLU A 148 17.05 -5.38 -17.65
CA GLU A 148 17.32 -6.71 -18.21
C GLU A 148 17.92 -7.66 -17.17
N ARG A 149 18.69 -7.12 -16.20
CA ARG A 149 19.25 -7.83 -15.06
C ARG A 149 19.11 -6.99 -13.80
N THR A 150 18.52 -7.55 -12.77
CA THR A 150 18.37 -6.88 -11.46
C THR A 150 19.68 -6.81 -10.66
N GLY A 151 20.73 -7.51 -11.08
CA GLY A 151 22.00 -7.54 -10.36
C GLY A 151 22.04 -8.39 -9.08
N ILE A 152 20.88 -8.85 -8.59
CA ILE A 152 20.77 -9.55 -7.29
C ILE A 152 21.66 -10.78 -7.21
N THR A 153 21.69 -11.62 -8.26
CA THR A 153 22.52 -12.85 -8.25
C THR A 153 24.00 -12.53 -8.12
N GLY A 154 24.49 -11.52 -8.86
CA GLY A 154 25.86 -11.04 -8.76
C GLY A 154 26.16 -10.52 -7.35
N LEU A 155 25.30 -9.65 -6.83
CA LEU A 155 25.43 -9.09 -5.49
C LEU A 155 25.53 -10.19 -4.41
N LEU A 156 24.65 -11.19 -4.44
CA LEU A 156 24.67 -12.29 -3.45
C LEU A 156 25.96 -13.13 -3.55
N THR A 157 26.47 -13.34 -4.75
CA THR A 157 27.75 -14.03 -4.97
C THR A 157 28.92 -13.22 -4.38
N ASP A 158 28.96 -11.91 -4.66
CA ASP A 158 30.03 -11.03 -4.20
C ASP A 158 29.97 -10.78 -2.69
N LEU A 159 28.79 -10.73 -2.09
CA LEU A 159 28.60 -10.71 -0.63
C LEU A 159 29.22 -11.94 0.02
N SER A 160 28.96 -13.12 -0.54
CA SER A 160 29.52 -14.37 -0.05
C SER A 160 31.08 -14.39 -0.21
N ALA A 161 31.59 -13.93 -1.35
CA ALA A 161 33.02 -13.81 -1.60
C ALA A 161 33.71 -12.81 -0.67
N ALA A 162 32.99 -11.73 -0.27
CA ALA A 162 33.45 -10.77 0.73
C ALA A 162 33.39 -11.31 2.18
N GLY A 163 32.93 -12.53 2.38
CA GLY A 163 32.85 -13.17 3.70
C GLY A 163 31.66 -12.70 4.54
N LEU A 164 30.67 -12.06 3.94
CA LEU A 164 29.46 -11.61 4.61
C LEU A 164 28.41 -12.73 4.63
N ALA A 165 28.14 -13.25 5.82
CA ALA A 165 27.12 -14.27 6.03
C ALA A 165 25.74 -13.61 6.17
N LEU A 166 24.79 -14.07 5.36
CA LEU A 166 23.41 -13.60 5.37
C LEU A 166 22.61 -14.28 6.48
N ARG A 167 21.75 -13.52 7.15
CA ARG A 167 20.78 -14.01 8.11
C ARG A 167 19.40 -14.17 7.48
N ASP A 168 18.97 -13.16 6.73
CA ASP A 168 17.66 -13.12 6.08
C ASP A 168 17.70 -12.21 4.85
N LEU A 169 16.76 -12.44 3.92
CA LEU A 169 16.56 -11.64 2.73
C LEU A 169 15.08 -11.27 2.61
N ARG A 170 14.80 -9.99 2.44
CA ARG A 170 13.45 -9.50 2.22
C ARG A 170 13.45 -8.47 1.11
N THR A 171 12.44 -8.52 0.24
CA THR A 171 12.20 -7.47 -0.76
C THR A 171 11.04 -6.59 -0.33
N SER A 172 11.15 -5.29 -0.56
CA SER A 172 10.07 -4.32 -0.49
C SER A 172 9.90 -3.66 -1.84
N GLN A 173 8.67 -3.34 -2.19
CA GLN A 173 8.34 -2.54 -3.37
C GLN A 173 7.95 -1.15 -2.87
N SER A 174 8.27 -0.11 -3.66
CA SER A 174 7.76 1.24 -3.41
C SER A 174 6.25 1.22 -3.24
N SER A 175 5.76 1.94 -2.26
CA SER A 175 4.34 2.08 -1.95
C SER A 175 3.73 3.27 -2.71
N LEU A 176 2.40 3.34 -2.76
CA LEU A 176 1.73 4.55 -3.22
C LEU A 176 2.07 5.77 -2.36
N GLU A 177 2.47 5.56 -1.11
CA GLU A 177 2.91 6.63 -0.21
C GLU A 177 4.19 7.31 -0.70
N ASP A 178 5.18 6.52 -1.18
CA ASP A 178 6.41 7.05 -1.76
C ASP A 178 6.11 7.91 -2.98
N ILE A 179 5.20 7.43 -3.85
CA ILE A 179 4.75 8.15 -5.04
C ILE A 179 4.06 9.46 -4.66
N PHE A 180 3.17 9.41 -3.66
CA PHE A 180 2.45 10.59 -3.19
C PHE A 180 3.42 11.65 -2.65
N VAL A 181 4.39 11.23 -1.83
CA VAL A 181 5.39 12.13 -1.25
C VAL A 181 6.21 12.84 -2.34
N ASP A 182 6.58 12.13 -3.41
CA ASP A 182 7.33 12.71 -4.51
C ASP A 182 6.48 13.68 -5.34
N LEU A 183 5.21 13.35 -5.60
CA LEU A 183 4.30 14.23 -6.36
C LEU A 183 3.91 15.52 -5.63
N VAL A 184 3.92 15.53 -4.30
CA VAL A 184 3.50 16.71 -3.50
C VAL A 184 4.68 17.60 -3.13
N LYS A 185 5.93 17.15 -3.33
CA LYS A 185 7.15 17.95 -3.08
C LYS A 185 7.56 18.87 -4.24
N ASP A 186 7.05 18.61 -5.45
CA ASP A 186 7.25 19.44 -6.64
C ASP A 186 6.15 20.52 -6.74
#